data_b43bcf231bec1a4c2732bf73d1f4da81
#
_entry.id   b43bcf231bec1a4c2732bf73d1f4da81
#
_cell.length_a   1.000
_cell.length_b   1.000
_cell.length_c   1.000
_cell.angle_alpha   90.00
_cell.angle_beta   90.00
_cell.angle_gamma   90.00
#
_symmetry.space_group_name_H-M   'P 1'
#
loop_
_entity.id
_entity.type
_entity.pdbx_description
1 polymer ?
#
loop_
_entity_poly.entity_id
_entity_poly.type
_entity_poly.pdbx_seq_one_letter_code
_entity_poly.pdbx_strand_id
1 'polypeptide(L)'
;MLTSGIIGHVTAVNFEWQLDTHHGADYFRRWHRNKAKSGGLFVHKATHHFDLLNWWLGSVPRTVAAHGQRAFYRPETADTLGLADRGERCSACAAFARCRVKLDVSASDHLRALYADNEGHDGYFRDRCVFSSSIDIEDTMHATIEYENGVITNYLLTTYSPDEGYRIVFHGNRGRVALETVERAYVGADGGLVRPPLPEHSRIVVQPQFSRSCQLAMPNTEGLHGGGDRVMLEHLFRGGSDIHGFAADELAGAWSALVGIAANASLALGAPVSLAELASGIRQPDMPPEPFGSAKPWQTFDPARYRYLRNAKLGEASGL
;
A
#
# COMPACT_ATOMS: atom_id res chain seq x y z
N MET A 1 -12.50 11.49 9.95
CA MET A 1 -13.21 12.21 8.87
C MET A 1 -14.34 11.38 8.29
N LEU A 2 -14.12 10.15 7.84
CA LEU A 2 -15.22 9.31 7.33
C LEU A 2 -16.33 9.16 8.38
N THR A 3 -15.97 8.86 9.62
CA THR A 3 -16.90 8.74 10.77
C THR A 3 -17.68 10.02 11.09
N SER A 4 -17.25 11.19 10.60
CA SER A 4 -17.97 12.45 10.82
C SER A 4 -19.21 12.63 9.92
N GLY A 5 -19.38 11.74 8.93
CA GLY A 5 -20.45 11.85 7.95
C GLY A 5 -20.32 13.02 6.97
N ILE A 6 -19.16 13.65 6.87
CA ILE A 6 -18.93 14.86 6.05
C ILE A 6 -19.22 14.63 4.57
N ILE A 7 -18.98 13.42 4.07
CA ILE A 7 -19.27 13.02 2.70
C ILE A 7 -20.50 12.10 2.60
N GLY A 8 -21.19 11.87 3.72
CA GLY A 8 -22.31 10.94 3.79
C GLY A 8 -21.85 9.48 3.68
N HIS A 9 -22.70 8.61 3.15
CA HIS A 9 -22.36 7.22 2.87
C HIS A 9 -21.33 7.14 1.75
N VAL A 10 -20.24 6.41 1.95
CA VAL A 10 -19.31 6.07 0.89
C VAL A 10 -19.95 5.05 -0.04
N THR A 11 -19.86 5.27 -1.32
CA THR A 11 -20.41 4.39 -2.35
C THR A 11 -19.34 3.77 -3.23
N ALA A 12 -18.21 4.47 -3.39
CA ALA A 12 -17.09 3.97 -4.16
C ALA A 12 -15.76 4.50 -3.63
N VAL A 13 -14.69 3.72 -3.84
CA VAL A 13 -13.31 4.08 -3.48
C VAL A 13 -12.38 3.80 -4.65
N ASN A 14 -11.48 4.73 -4.94
CA ASN A 14 -10.32 4.48 -5.80
C ASN A 14 -9.07 4.55 -4.93
N PHE A 15 -8.29 3.48 -4.91
CA PHE A 15 -7.07 3.37 -4.13
C PHE A 15 -5.91 2.93 -5.04
N GLU A 16 -4.95 3.80 -5.21
CA GLU A 16 -3.74 3.59 -5.98
C GLU A 16 -2.54 3.58 -5.04
N TRP A 17 -1.72 2.53 -5.11
CA TRP A 17 -0.45 2.44 -4.41
C TRP A 17 0.69 2.26 -5.39
N GLN A 18 1.74 3.05 -5.18
CA GLN A 18 2.91 3.08 -6.04
C GLN A 18 4.14 2.73 -5.22
N LEU A 19 4.87 1.70 -5.66
CA LEU A 19 6.22 1.42 -5.15
C LEU A 19 7.23 1.94 -6.16
N ASP A 20 8.24 2.65 -5.67
CA ASP A 20 9.33 3.06 -6.53
C ASP A 20 10.20 1.87 -6.98
N THR A 21 11.10 2.12 -7.92
CA THR A 21 11.97 1.09 -8.49
C THR A 21 12.96 0.49 -7.49
N HIS A 22 13.27 1.18 -6.39
CA HIS A 22 14.15 0.65 -5.35
C HIS A 22 13.41 -0.36 -4.46
N HIS A 23 12.24 0.01 -3.96
CA HIS A 23 11.42 -0.87 -3.12
C HIS A 23 10.80 -2.01 -3.94
N GLY A 24 10.24 -1.69 -5.10
CA GLY A 24 9.63 -2.67 -5.99
C GLY A 24 10.62 -3.76 -6.42
N ALA A 25 11.83 -3.38 -6.88
CA ALA A 25 12.85 -4.34 -7.29
C ALA A 25 13.15 -5.42 -6.23
N ASP A 26 13.02 -5.08 -4.96
CA ASP A 26 13.30 -6.03 -3.88
C ASP A 26 12.36 -7.25 -3.88
N TYR A 27 11.12 -7.08 -4.28
CA TYR A 27 10.19 -8.22 -4.41
C TYR A 27 10.60 -9.16 -5.54
N PHE A 28 11.20 -8.65 -6.61
CA PHE A 28 11.61 -9.42 -7.78
C PHE A 28 12.99 -10.05 -7.65
N ARG A 29 13.78 -9.66 -6.63
CA ARG A 29 15.09 -10.27 -6.35
C ARG A 29 15.08 -11.28 -5.21
N ARG A 30 14.20 -11.09 -4.22
CA ARG A 30 14.10 -11.92 -3.03
C ARG A 30 13.23 -13.18 -3.29
N TRP A 31 13.04 -14.01 -2.27
CA TRP A 31 12.19 -15.19 -2.33
C TRP A 31 10.74 -14.88 -2.74
N HIS A 32 10.30 -13.63 -2.55
CA HIS A 32 8.99 -13.13 -2.96
C HIS A 32 8.70 -13.30 -4.44
N ARG A 33 9.76 -13.35 -5.28
CA ARG A 33 9.68 -13.52 -6.73
C ARG A 33 8.97 -14.80 -7.18
N ASN A 34 8.79 -15.75 -6.26
CA ASN A 34 8.10 -17.00 -6.50
C ASN A 34 6.70 -16.96 -5.86
N LYS A 35 5.66 -17.02 -6.68
CA LYS A 35 4.27 -16.92 -6.24
C LYS A 35 3.87 -18.05 -5.28
N ALA A 36 4.35 -19.27 -5.51
CA ALA A 36 4.06 -20.40 -4.63
C ALA A 36 4.60 -20.21 -3.21
N LYS A 37 5.66 -19.38 -3.05
CA LYS A 37 6.24 -19.08 -1.73
C LYS A 37 5.62 -17.85 -1.06
N SER A 38 5.24 -16.85 -1.85
CA SER A 38 4.82 -15.54 -1.32
C SER A 38 3.33 -15.25 -1.46
N GLY A 39 2.62 -15.99 -2.31
CA GLY A 39 1.27 -15.63 -2.74
C GLY A 39 1.22 -14.45 -3.71
N GLY A 40 2.40 -13.97 -4.21
CA GLY A 40 2.49 -12.76 -5.02
C GLY A 40 2.21 -11.49 -4.20
N LEU A 41 2.22 -10.35 -4.86
CA LEU A 41 2.09 -9.05 -4.16
C LEU A 41 0.66 -8.77 -3.70
N PHE A 42 -0.35 -9.40 -4.26
CA PHE A 42 -1.70 -9.31 -3.72
C PHE A 42 -1.80 -9.86 -2.29
N VAL A 43 -1.07 -10.94 -1.99
CA VAL A 43 -1.03 -11.51 -0.64
C VAL A 43 0.07 -10.86 0.20
N HIS A 44 1.30 -10.81 -0.30
CA HIS A 44 2.44 -10.39 0.51
C HIS A 44 2.42 -8.88 0.85
N LYS A 45 2.14 -8.01 -0.12
CA LYS A 45 2.20 -6.54 0.08
C LYS A 45 0.82 -5.93 0.27
N ALA A 46 -0.15 -6.31 -0.57
CA ALA A 46 -1.43 -5.62 -0.59
C ALA A 46 -2.34 -5.95 0.62
N THR A 47 -1.99 -6.95 1.45
CA THR A 47 -2.71 -7.21 2.70
C THR A 47 -2.79 -5.98 3.59
N HIS A 48 -1.72 -5.19 3.70
CA HIS A 48 -1.75 -3.93 4.44
C HIS A 48 -2.76 -2.93 3.88
N HIS A 49 -2.88 -2.89 2.55
CA HIS A 49 -3.79 -1.98 1.85
C HIS A 49 -5.23 -2.45 1.97
N PHE A 50 -5.47 -3.76 1.92
CA PHE A 50 -6.80 -4.35 2.10
C PHE A 50 -7.28 -4.25 3.54
N ASP A 51 -6.37 -4.36 4.51
CA ASP A 51 -6.67 -4.12 5.90
C ASP A 51 -7.16 -2.67 6.13
N LEU A 52 -6.43 -1.69 5.58
CA LEU A 52 -6.85 -0.28 5.61
C LEU A 52 -8.22 -0.07 4.97
N LEU A 53 -8.51 -0.70 3.83
CA LEU A 53 -9.80 -0.59 3.16
C LEU A 53 -10.91 -1.19 4.02
N ASN A 54 -10.72 -2.41 4.56
CA ASN A 54 -11.68 -3.07 5.42
C ASN A 54 -12.02 -2.20 6.65
N TRP A 55 -10.97 -1.67 7.29
CA TRP A 55 -11.12 -0.78 8.45
C TRP A 55 -11.81 0.55 8.10
N TRP A 56 -11.38 1.23 7.03
CA TRP A 56 -12.00 2.51 6.63
C TRP A 56 -13.46 2.37 6.23
N LEU A 57 -13.85 1.23 5.66
CA LEU A 57 -15.21 0.96 5.20
C LEU A 57 -16.08 0.32 6.28
N GLY A 58 -15.48 -0.16 7.38
CA GLY A 58 -16.20 -0.88 8.44
C GLY A 58 -16.95 -2.10 7.90
N SER A 59 -16.37 -2.79 6.91
CA SER A 59 -17.04 -3.86 6.18
C SER A 59 -16.06 -4.90 5.67
N VAL A 60 -16.52 -6.12 5.45
CA VAL A 60 -15.73 -7.19 4.84
C VAL A 60 -16.00 -7.28 3.33
N PRO A 61 -15.01 -7.72 2.54
CA PRO A 61 -15.15 -7.92 1.11
C PRO A 61 -16.08 -9.10 0.81
N ARG A 62 -16.90 -8.96 -0.26
CA ARG A 62 -17.83 -9.97 -0.74
C ARG A 62 -17.33 -10.66 -2.02
N THR A 63 -16.85 -9.87 -2.97
CA THR A 63 -16.44 -10.35 -4.30
C THR A 63 -15.19 -9.62 -4.74
N VAL A 64 -14.27 -10.33 -5.40
CA VAL A 64 -13.05 -9.78 -5.98
C VAL A 64 -12.90 -10.19 -7.43
N ALA A 65 -12.70 -9.21 -8.31
CA ALA A 65 -12.27 -9.39 -9.70
C ALA A 65 -10.89 -8.74 -9.88
N ALA A 66 -9.91 -9.46 -10.42
CA ALA A 66 -8.55 -8.97 -10.53
C ALA A 66 -7.92 -9.21 -11.90
N HIS A 67 -7.01 -8.31 -12.27
CA HIS A 67 -6.12 -8.41 -13.41
C HIS A 67 -4.70 -8.09 -12.98
N GLY A 68 -3.73 -8.71 -13.62
CA GLY A 68 -2.32 -8.47 -13.33
C GLY A 68 -1.41 -8.96 -14.45
N GLN A 69 -0.23 -8.34 -14.52
CA GLN A 69 0.79 -8.72 -15.48
C GLN A 69 2.18 -8.37 -14.96
N ARG A 70 3.19 -8.99 -15.51
CA ARG A 70 4.58 -8.58 -15.35
C ARG A 70 4.97 -7.72 -16.55
N ALA A 71 4.87 -6.39 -16.38
CA ALA A 71 5.09 -5.42 -17.44
C ALA A 71 6.53 -4.91 -17.49
N PHE A 72 7.18 -4.71 -16.34
CA PHE A 72 8.48 -4.07 -16.23
C PHE A 72 9.61 -5.04 -15.83
N TYR A 73 9.48 -5.82 -14.76
CA TYR A 73 10.55 -6.72 -14.28
C TYR A 73 10.61 -8.02 -15.09
N ARG A 74 10.89 -7.92 -16.39
CA ARG A 74 10.93 -9.03 -17.35
C ARG A 74 12.15 -8.92 -18.28
N PRO A 75 12.56 -10.03 -18.92
CA PRO A 75 13.74 -10.07 -19.79
C PRO A 75 13.73 -9.01 -20.89
N GLU A 76 12.59 -8.81 -21.55
CA GLU A 76 12.45 -7.89 -22.70
C GLU A 76 12.70 -6.43 -22.30
N THR A 77 12.30 -6.05 -21.09
CA THR A 77 12.59 -4.72 -20.55
C THR A 77 14.09 -4.54 -20.33
N ALA A 78 14.77 -5.53 -19.79
CA ALA A 78 16.22 -5.46 -19.62
C ALA A 78 16.95 -5.33 -20.96
N ASP A 79 16.51 -6.05 -22.00
CA ASP A 79 17.09 -5.97 -23.33
C ASP A 79 16.90 -4.56 -23.94
N THR A 80 15.71 -3.96 -23.76
CA THR A 80 15.42 -2.57 -24.16
C THR A 80 16.29 -1.56 -23.41
N LEU A 81 16.63 -1.84 -22.14
CA LEU A 81 17.50 -1.00 -21.31
C LEU A 81 19.00 -1.23 -21.60
N GLY A 82 19.37 -2.02 -22.60
CA GLY A 82 20.76 -2.34 -22.93
C GLY A 82 21.45 -3.26 -21.94
N LEU A 83 20.69 -4.14 -21.27
CA LEU A 83 21.17 -5.08 -20.25
C LEU A 83 21.07 -6.55 -20.77
N ALA A 84 21.23 -6.77 -22.06
CA ALA A 84 21.14 -8.11 -22.65
C ALA A 84 22.18 -9.11 -22.12
N ASP A 85 23.36 -8.60 -21.69
CA ASP A 85 24.47 -9.35 -21.09
C ASP A 85 24.36 -9.49 -19.56
N ARG A 86 23.16 -9.26 -19.00
CA ARG A 86 22.91 -9.42 -17.55
C ARG A 86 23.13 -10.85 -17.09
N GLY A 87 23.69 -10.98 -15.88
CA GLY A 87 23.83 -12.27 -15.20
C GLY A 87 22.62 -12.62 -14.34
N GLU A 88 22.61 -13.83 -13.79
CA GLU A 88 21.56 -14.29 -12.85
C GLU A 88 21.64 -13.58 -11.48
N ARG A 89 22.81 -13.00 -11.16
CA ARG A 89 23.11 -12.32 -9.90
C ARG A 89 23.87 -11.03 -10.16
N CYS A 90 23.62 -9.99 -9.34
CA CYS A 90 24.30 -8.70 -9.43
C CYS A 90 25.83 -8.84 -9.19
N SER A 91 26.25 -9.68 -8.26
CA SER A 91 27.65 -9.91 -7.91
C SER A 91 28.52 -10.46 -9.06
N ALA A 92 27.92 -11.11 -10.05
CA ALA A 92 28.61 -11.67 -11.22
C ALA A 92 28.03 -11.13 -12.55
N CYS A 93 27.43 -9.93 -12.54
CA CYS A 93 26.72 -9.38 -13.68
C CYS A 93 27.60 -8.46 -14.53
N ALA A 94 27.79 -8.78 -15.80
CA ALA A 94 28.52 -7.93 -16.73
C ALA A 94 27.86 -6.55 -16.93
N ALA A 95 26.51 -6.49 -16.82
CA ALA A 95 25.75 -5.25 -16.91
C ALA A 95 25.70 -4.44 -15.60
N PHE A 96 26.39 -4.87 -14.53
CA PHE A 96 26.27 -4.27 -13.18
C PHE A 96 26.45 -2.75 -13.18
N ALA A 97 27.50 -2.25 -13.83
CA ALA A 97 27.84 -0.82 -13.79
C ALA A 97 26.71 0.09 -14.33
N ARG A 98 25.97 -0.39 -15.33
CA ARG A 98 24.92 0.38 -16.01
C ARG A 98 23.49 0.04 -15.58
N CYS A 99 23.30 -1.00 -14.76
CA CYS A 99 22.00 -1.39 -14.25
C CYS A 99 21.52 -0.45 -13.14
N ARG A 100 20.39 0.23 -13.36
CA ARG A 100 19.80 1.18 -12.40
C ARG A 100 19.14 0.52 -11.20
N VAL A 101 18.77 -0.77 -11.33
CA VAL A 101 18.13 -1.56 -10.27
C VAL A 101 19.09 -2.59 -9.66
N LYS A 102 20.40 -2.40 -9.81
CA LYS A 102 21.40 -3.27 -9.20
C LYS A 102 21.36 -3.25 -7.68
N LEU A 103 21.81 -4.32 -7.06
CA LEU A 103 22.06 -4.40 -5.64
C LEU A 103 23.51 -4.83 -5.40
N ASP A 104 24.30 -3.98 -4.78
CA ASP A 104 25.62 -4.33 -4.31
C ASP A 104 25.54 -4.77 -2.84
N VAL A 105 25.52 -6.07 -2.63
CA VAL A 105 25.50 -6.63 -1.27
C VAL A 105 26.82 -6.37 -0.55
N SER A 106 27.92 -6.22 -1.30
CA SER A 106 29.27 -5.99 -0.74
C SER A 106 29.51 -4.55 -0.30
N ALA A 107 28.73 -3.60 -0.79
CA ALA A 107 28.85 -2.18 -0.44
C ALA A 107 28.42 -1.86 1.01
N SER A 108 27.80 -2.81 1.71
CA SER A 108 27.33 -2.67 3.08
C SER A 108 27.80 -3.85 3.91
N ASP A 109 28.61 -3.60 4.94
CA ASP A 109 29.05 -4.64 5.88
C ASP A 109 27.86 -5.36 6.53
N HIS A 110 26.79 -4.61 6.82
CA HIS A 110 25.54 -5.19 7.34
C HIS A 110 24.89 -6.17 6.36
N LEU A 111 24.73 -5.77 5.09
CA LEU A 111 24.13 -6.64 4.08
C LEU A 111 25.02 -7.84 3.76
N ARG A 112 26.34 -7.65 3.74
CA ARG A 112 27.30 -8.73 3.54
C ARG A 112 27.19 -9.76 4.66
N ALA A 113 27.30 -9.31 5.93
CA ALA A 113 27.23 -10.18 7.10
C ALA A 113 25.86 -10.88 7.23
N LEU A 114 24.77 -10.19 6.83
CA LEU A 114 23.42 -10.76 6.93
C LEU A 114 23.12 -11.77 5.81
N TYR A 115 23.64 -11.56 4.60
CA TYR A 115 23.29 -12.36 3.44
C TYR A 115 24.48 -13.07 2.77
N ALA A 116 25.47 -12.32 2.24
CA ALA A 116 26.50 -12.90 1.40
C ALA A 116 27.37 -13.93 2.15
N ASP A 117 27.76 -13.63 3.38
CA ASP A 117 28.59 -14.53 4.20
C ASP A 117 27.82 -15.78 4.65
N ASN A 118 26.50 -15.80 4.52
CA ASN A 118 25.63 -16.89 4.94
C ASN A 118 25.01 -17.70 3.78
N GLU A 119 25.30 -17.36 2.53
CA GLU A 119 24.74 -18.07 1.35
C GLU A 119 25.02 -19.58 1.37
N GLY A 120 26.14 -19.99 1.98
CA GLY A 120 26.51 -21.40 2.11
C GLY A 120 25.64 -22.21 3.08
N HIS A 121 24.87 -21.55 3.97
CA HIS A 121 24.03 -22.22 4.96
C HIS A 121 22.65 -22.60 4.44
N ASP A 122 22.03 -21.72 3.65
CA ASP A 122 20.64 -21.89 3.22
C ASP A 122 20.44 -21.79 1.69
N GLY A 123 21.50 -21.43 0.95
CA GLY A 123 21.43 -21.22 -0.51
C GLY A 123 20.61 -20.01 -0.91
N TYR A 124 20.37 -19.06 0.00
CA TYR A 124 19.62 -17.86 -0.28
C TYR A 124 20.51 -16.77 -0.87
N PHE A 125 20.19 -16.32 -2.08
CA PHE A 125 20.90 -15.25 -2.78
C PHE A 125 20.08 -13.97 -2.75
N ARG A 126 20.60 -12.92 -2.10
CA ARG A 126 19.93 -11.63 -1.93
C ARG A 126 19.96 -10.76 -3.18
N ASP A 127 20.90 -10.98 -4.09
CA ASP A 127 21.22 -10.17 -5.26
C ASP A 127 20.79 -10.77 -6.59
N ARG A 128 19.72 -11.58 -6.61
CA ARG A 128 19.20 -12.17 -7.84
C ARG A 128 18.73 -11.10 -8.82
N CYS A 129 18.91 -11.37 -10.13
CA CYS A 129 18.46 -10.47 -11.18
C CYS A 129 16.95 -10.31 -11.16
N VAL A 130 16.47 -9.07 -11.16
CA VAL A 130 15.04 -8.73 -11.17
C VAL A 130 14.39 -8.90 -12.54
N PHE A 131 15.18 -9.11 -13.59
CA PHE A 131 14.72 -9.32 -14.95
C PHE A 131 14.80 -10.80 -15.39
N SER A 132 14.94 -11.72 -14.46
CA SER A 132 15.01 -13.15 -14.78
C SER A 132 13.66 -13.67 -15.28
N SER A 133 13.69 -14.62 -16.22
CA SER A 133 12.50 -15.32 -16.73
C SER A 133 11.81 -16.19 -15.65
N SER A 134 12.55 -16.59 -14.61
CA SER A 134 12.04 -17.46 -13.52
C SER A 134 11.15 -16.76 -12.51
N ILE A 135 10.85 -15.47 -12.69
CA ILE A 135 9.93 -14.71 -11.84
C ILE A 135 8.50 -14.98 -12.30
N ASP A 136 7.59 -15.27 -11.37
CA ASP A 136 6.21 -15.61 -11.68
C ASP A 136 5.16 -14.75 -10.94
N ILE A 137 5.61 -13.62 -10.34
CA ILE A 137 4.72 -12.62 -9.73
C ILE A 137 4.48 -11.44 -10.67
N GLU A 138 3.35 -10.79 -10.51
CA GLU A 138 2.97 -9.57 -11.23
C GLU A 138 3.65 -8.33 -10.64
N ASP A 139 3.89 -7.31 -11.46
CA ASP A 139 4.41 -5.99 -11.07
C ASP A 139 3.41 -4.85 -11.29
N THR A 140 2.33 -5.14 -12.00
CA THR A 140 1.22 -4.24 -12.29
C THR A 140 -0.07 -5.00 -12.04
N MET A 141 -0.86 -4.56 -11.07
CA MET A 141 -2.02 -5.31 -10.60
C MET A 141 -3.19 -4.39 -10.29
N HIS A 142 -4.38 -4.84 -10.66
CA HIS A 142 -5.64 -4.16 -10.38
C HIS A 142 -6.65 -5.16 -9.81
N ALA A 143 -7.45 -4.69 -8.84
CA ALA A 143 -8.58 -5.44 -8.31
C ALA A 143 -9.79 -4.53 -8.13
N THR A 144 -10.97 -5.02 -8.52
CA THR A 144 -12.26 -4.46 -8.12
C THR A 144 -12.80 -5.33 -6.99
N ILE A 145 -13.13 -4.70 -5.86
CA ILE A 145 -13.61 -5.37 -4.65
C ILE A 145 -15.00 -4.81 -4.33
N GLU A 146 -15.98 -5.70 -4.22
CA GLU A 146 -17.30 -5.36 -3.70
C GLU A 146 -17.38 -5.74 -2.23
N TYR A 147 -17.86 -4.84 -1.40
CA TYR A 147 -18.01 -5.01 0.04
C TYR A 147 -19.45 -5.38 0.41
N GLU A 148 -19.63 -6.02 1.58
CA GLU A 148 -20.97 -6.41 2.08
C GLU A 148 -21.90 -5.21 2.28
N ASN A 149 -21.37 -4.05 2.63
CA ASN A 149 -22.15 -2.79 2.74
C ASN A 149 -22.43 -2.12 1.39
N GLY A 150 -22.11 -2.76 0.26
CA GLY A 150 -22.39 -2.27 -1.09
C GLY A 150 -21.36 -1.30 -1.66
N VAL A 151 -20.28 -0.98 -0.94
CA VAL A 151 -19.19 -0.15 -1.48
C VAL A 151 -18.42 -0.92 -2.53
N ILE A 152 -18.09 -0.25 -3.63
CA ILE A 152 -17.23 -0.76 -4.70
C ILE A 152 -15.88 -0.06 -4.62
N THR A 153 -14.80 -0.84 -4.54
CA THR A 153 -13.43 -0.32 -4.49
C THR A 153 -12.64 -0.77 -5.71
N ASN A 154 -11.96 0.18 -6.36
CA ASN A 154 -10.91 -0.10 -7.33
C ASN A 154 -9.57 0.07 -6.65
N TYR A 155 -8.73 -0.96 -6.74
CA TYR A 155 -7.38 -0.99 -6.21
C TYR A 155 -6.38 -1.16 -7.34
N LEU A 156 -5.30 -0.37 -7.34
CA LEU A 156 -4.18 -0.46 -8.27
C LEU A 156 -2.86 -0.52 -7.50
N LEU A 157 -1.99 -1.45 -7.86
CA LEU A 157 -0.61 -1.50 -7.39
C LEU A 157 0.36 -1.56 -8.57
N THR A 158 1.32 -0.63 -8.59
CA THR A 158 2.48 -0.64 -9.48
C THR A 158 3.77 -0.70 -8.66
N THR A 159 4.83 -1.36 -9.18
CA THR A 159 6.06 -1.61 -8.42
C THR A 159 7.33 -1.07 -9.07
N TYR A 160 7.17 -0.18 -10.04
CA TYR A 160 8.28 0.45 -10.78
C TYR A 160 8.00 1.93 -11.07
N SER A 161 7.25 2.55 -10.19
CA SER A 161 6.92 3.98 -10.28
C SER A 161 8.14 4.86 -10.04
N PRO A 162 8.14 6.09 -10.55
CA PRO A 162 9.23 7.03 -10.29
C PRO A 162 9.26 7.51 -8.83
N ASP A 163 8.12 7.53 -8.17
CA ASP A 163 7.89 7.92 -6.79
C ASP A 163 7.27 6.79 -5.98
N GLU A 164 7.32 6.89 -4.68
CA GLU A 164 6.62 5.98 -3.77
C GLU A 164 5.59 6.73 -2.94
N GLY A 165 4.40 6.17 -2.88
CA GLY A 165 3.30 6.75 -2.16
C GLY A 165 1.95 6.16 -2.56
N TYR A 166 0.88 6.87 -2.20
CA TYR A 166 -0.45 6.40 -2.54
C TYR A 166 -1.44 7.56 -2.70
N ARG A 167 -2.50 7.28 -3.44
CA ARG A 167 -3.68 8.13 -3.57
C ARG A 167 -4.92 7.32 -3.25
N ILE A 168 -5.79 7.89 -2.45
CA ILE A 168 -7.10 7.30 -2.19
C ILE A 168 -8.19 8.35 -2.27
N VAL A 169 -9.30 8.01 -2.94
CA VAL A 169 -10.46 8.87 -3.07
C VAL A 169 -11.70 8.11 -2.62
N PHE A 170 -12.33 8.61 -1.59
CA PHE A 170 -13.63 8.14 -1.11
C PHE A 170 -14.74 9.00 -1.73
N HIS A 171 -15.66 8.38 -2.46
CA HIS A 171 -16.82 9.00 -3.03
C HIS A 171 -18.04 8.67 -2.17
N GLY A 172 -18.62 9.69 -1.60
CA GLY A 172 -19.84 9.57 -0.81
C GLY A 172 -21.02 10.27 -1.48
N ASN A 173 -22.22 9.97 -1.01
CA ASN A 173 -23.45 10.56 -1.54
C ASN A 173 -23.66 12.05 -1.18
N ARG A 174 -22.70 12.64 -0.40
CA ARG A 174 -22.70 14.08 -0.03
C ARG A 174 -21.40 14.80 -0.38
N GLY A 175 -20.45 14.12 -0.99
CA GLY A 175 -19.17 14.71 -1.33
C GLY A 175 -18.08 13.68 -1.51
N ARG A 176 -16.84 14.13 -1.55
CA ARG A 176 -15.66 13.25 -1.64
C ARG A 176 -14.55 13.71 -0.72
N VAL A 177 -13.72 12.75 -0.30
CA VAL A 177 -12.43 12.99 0.36
C VAL A 177 -11.35 12.36 -0.48
N ALA A 178 -10.32 13.11 -0.79
CA ALA A 178 -9.11 12.63 -1.45
C ALA A 178 -7.92 12.79 -0.50
N LEU A 179 -7.12 11.74 -0.35
CA LEU A 179 -5.83 11.74 0.33
C LEU A 179 -4.75 11.37 -0.68
N GLU A 180 -3.68 12.12 -0.71
CA GLU A 180 -2.47 11.82 -1.46
C GLU A 180 -1.28 11.91 -0.53
N THR A 181 -0.41 10.92 -0.58
CA THR A 181 0.83 10.85 0.19
C THR A 181 1.97 10.45 -0.72
N VAL A 182 3.08 11.20 -0.67
CA VAL A 182 4.33 10.86 -1.35
C VAL A 182 5.38 10.57 -0.28
N GLU A 183 5.82 9.34 -0.17
CA GLU A 183 6.82 8.89 0.82
C GLU A 183 8.25 9.12 0.34
N ARG A 184 8.46 8.94 -0.98
CA ARG A 184 9.73 9.21 -1.66
C ARG A 184 9.44 9.87 -3.00
N ALA A 185 10.09 11.02 -3.26
CA ALA A 185 9.83 11.80 -4.45
C ALA A 185 10.38 11.14 -5.72
N TYR A 186 11.57 10.53 -5.61
CA TYR A 186 12.17 9.76 -6.71
C TYR A 186 13.38 8.95 -6.23
N VAL A 187 13.80 7.99 -7.05
CA VAL A 187 15.05 7.27 -6.91
C VAL A 187 16.07 7.91 -7.85
N GLY A 188 17.19 8.38 -7.30
CA GLY A 188 18.28 8.98 -8.07
C GLY A 188 18.93 7.98 -9.05
N ALA A 189 19.62 8.50 -10.04
CA ALA A 189 20.32 7.67 -11.02
C ALA A 189 21.43 6.79 -10.41
N ASP A 190 21.93 7.18 -9.23
CA ASP A 190 22.88 6.44 -8.40
C ASP A 190 22.22 5.42 -7.46
N GLY A 191 20.89 5.36 -7.43
CA GLY A 191 20.09 4.55 -6.51
C GLY A 191 19.80 5.25 -5.19
N GLY A 192 20.21 6.49 -4.99
CA GLY A 192 19.89 7.30 -3.82
C GLY A 192 18.39 7.61 -3.72
N LEU A 193 17.85 7.51 -2.50
CA LEU A 193 16.44 7.80 -2.24
C LEU A 193 16.28 9.28 -1.88
N VAL A 194 15.44 9.99 -2.62
CA VAL A 194 15.10 11.38 -2.34
C VAL A 194 13.73 11.44 -1.69
N ARG A 195 13.73 11.88 -0.42
CA ARG A 195 12.50 12.15 0.33
C ARG A 195 12.19 13.63 0.23
N PRO A 196 10.96 13.96 -0.10
CA PRO A 196 10.55 15.33 -0.06
C PRO A 196 10.52 15.84 1.39
N PRO A 197 10.68 17.16 1.71
CA PRO A 197 10.49 17.70 3.05
C PRO A 197 9.02 17.59 3.50
N LEU A 198 8.72 17.13 4.72
CA LEU A 198 7.39 17.24 5.33
C LEU A 198 7.06 18.75 5.51
N PRO A 199 5.85 19.21 5.31
CA PRO A 199 4.57 18.55 5.06
C PRO A 199 4.13 18.55 3.58
N GLU A 200 5.03 18.72 2.64
CA GLU A 200 4.70 18.87 1.21
C GLU A 200 4.21 17.57 0.56
N HIS A 201 4.24 16.45 1.30
CA HIS A 201 4.02 15.14 0.75
C HIS A 201 2.64 14.59 0.91
N SER A 202 1.88 15.10 1.88
CA SER A 202 0.56 14.55 2.16
C SER A 202 -0.46 15.66 2.17
N ARG A 203 -1.54 15.44 1.45
CA ARG A 203 -2.66 16.38 1.41
C ARG A 203 -3.98 15.64 1.52
N ILE A 204 -4.89 16.19 2.30
CA ILE A 204 -6.30 15.78 2.33
C ILE A 204 -7.13 16.90 1.74
N VAL A 205 -7.93 16.57 0.76
CA VAL A 205 -8.90 17.49 0.15
C VAL A 205 -10.30 16.96 0.40
N VAL A 206 -11.13 17.77 1.04
CA VAL A 206 -12.56 17.50 1.24
C VAL A 206 -13.34 18.37 0.30
N GLN A 207 -14.26 17.78 -0.43
CA GLN A 207 -15.17 18.49 -1.32
C GLN A 207 -16.61 18.03 -1.04
N PRO A 208 -17.36 18.74 -0.19
CA PRO A 208 -18.78 18.50 -0.02
C PRO A 208 -19.52 18.87 -1.30
N GLN A 209 -20.68 18.22 -1.53
CA GLN A 209 -21.56 18.65 -2.62
C GLN A 209 -22.06 20.08 -2.36
N PHE A 210 -22.19 20.84 -3.42
CA PHE A 210 -22.68 22.23 -3.40
C PHE A 210 -21.79 23.19 -2.59
N SER A 211 -20.57 22.82 -2.25
CA SER A 211 -19.61 23.62 -1.50
C SER A 211 -18.23 23.65 -2.18
N ARG A 212 -17.43 24.65 -1.81
CA ARG A 212 -16.04 24.72 -2.25
C ARG A 212 -15.21 23.61 -1.58
N SER A 213 -14.23 23.11 -2.29
CA SER A 213 -13.24 22.20 -1.71
C SER A 213 -12.41 22.88 -0.62
N CYS A 214 -12.01 22.14 0.38
CA CYS A 214 -11.13 22.57 1.44
C CYS A 214 -9.96 21.59 1.54
N GLN A 215 -8.73 22.10 1.51
CA GLN A 215 -7.55 21.33 1.85
C GLN A 215 -7.33 21.39 3.35
N LEU A 216 -7.09 20.24 3.95
CA LEU A 216 -6.79 20.11 5.38
C LEU A 216 -5.28 19.95 5.57
N ALA A 217 -4.76 20.56 6.63
CA ALA A 217 -3.39 20.32 7.03
C ALA A 217 -3.24 18.89 7.57
N MET A 218 -2.16 18.22 7.17
CA MET A 218 -1.78 16.94 7.77
C MET A 218 -0.99 17.20 9.05
N PRO A 219 -1.23 16.42 10.11
CA PRO A 219 -0.38 16.47 11.29
C PRO A 219 1.03 16.05 10.89
N ASN A 220 2.02 16.75 11.41
CA ASN A 220 3.41 16.32 11.29
C ASN A 220 3.61 15.10 12.20
N THR A 221 4.01 13.98 11.61
CA THR A 221 4.28 12.74 12.35
C THR A 221 5.75 12.39 12.21
N GLU A 222 6.41 12.13 13.33
CA GLU A 222 7.82 11.76 13.40
C GLU A 222 7.96 10.25 13.67
N GLY A 223 9.05 9.67 13.19
CA GLY A 223 9.39 8.27 13.41
C GLY A 223 9.07 7.35 12.22
N LEU A 224 9.43 6.08 12.38
CA LEU A 224 9.17 5.07 11.36
C LEU A 224 7.65 4.86 11.19
N HIS A 225 7.23 4.62 9.95
CA HIS A 225 5.82 4.48 9.55
C HIS A 225 4.93 5.64 10.05
N GLY A 226 5.48 6.89 9.99
CA GLY A 226 4.74 8.06 10.46
C GLY A 226 4.40 8.03 11.96
N GLY A 227 5.24 7.38 12.78
CA GLY A 227 5.03 7.22 14.22
C GLY A 227 4.14 6.05 14.61
N GLY A 228 3.62 5.29 13.65
CA GLY A 228 2.74 4.13 13.89
C GLY A 228 3.40 3.04 14.72
N ASP A 229 4.70 2.77 14.52
CA ASP A 229 5.43 1.75 15.28
C ASP A 229 5.37 1.99 16.79
N ARG A 230 5.54 3.25 17.23
CA ARG A 230 5.46 3.60 18.64
C ARG A 230 4.06 3.37 19.21
N VAL A 231 3.04 3.78 18.47
CA VAL A 231 1.64 3.61 18.88
C VAL A 231 1.29 2.13 18.97
N MET A 232 1.70 1.33 18.02
CA MET A 232 1.51 -0.13 18.03
C MET A 232 2.19 -0.78 19.24
N LEU A 233 3.45 -0.44 19.53
CA LEU A 233 4.19 -0.98 20.67
C LEU A 233 3.57 -0.55 22.01
N GLU A 234 3.13 0.70 22.13
CA GLU A 234 2.41 1.17 23.33
C GLU A 234 1.11 0.40 23.53
N HIS A 235 0.35 0.16 22.45
CA HIS A 235 -0.89 -0.60 22.51
C HIS A 235 -0.64 -2.06 22.93
N LEU A 236 0.32 -2.74 22.31
CA LEU A 236 0.64 -4.13 22.59
C LEU A 236 1.19 -4.36 24.00
N PHE A 237 2.05 -3.48 24.49
CA PHE A 237 2.78 -3.72 25.74
C PHE A 237 2.27 -2.90 26.94
N ARG A 238 1.49 -1.85 26.72
CA ARG A 238 0.97 -0.97 27.78
C ARG A 238 -0.54 -0.86 27.85
N GLY A 239 -1.26 -1.49 26.91
CA GLY A 239 -2.72 -1.50 26.91
C GLY A 239 -3.32 -0.13 26.62
N GLY A 240 -2.80 0.59 25.62
CA GLY A 240 -3.37 1.87 25.18
C GLY A 240 -4.82 1.74 24.70
N SER A 241 -5.59 2.82 24.80
CA SER A 241 -6.96 2.82 24.28
C SER A 241 -6.96 2.98 22.77
N ASP A 242 -7.70 2.13 22.09
CA ASP A 242 -7.93 2.21 20.64
C ASP A 242 -9.31 2.81 20.34
N ILE A 243 -9.42 4.11 20.44
CA ILE A 243 -10.67 4.84 20.23
C ILE A 243 -11.14 4.85 18.77
N HIS A 244 -10.27 4.43 17.84
CA HIS A 244 -10.55 4.39 16.41
C HIS A 244 -10.70 2.98 15.86
N GLY A 245 -10.45 1.94 16.67
CA GLY A 245 -10.52 0.54 16.24
C GLY A 245 -9.51 0.21 15.14
N PHE A 246 -8.27 0.75 15.19
CA PHE A 246 -7.26 0.50 14.17
C PHE A 246 -6.32 -0.67 14.51
N ALA A 247 -6.37 -1.18 15.74
CA ALA A 247 -5.57 -2.34 16.13
C ALA A 247 -6.16 -3.60 15.47
N ALA A 248 -5.50 -4.07 14.43
CA ALA A 248 -5.89 -5.29 13.75
C ALA A 248 -5.65 -6.51 14.65
N ASP A 249 -6.61 -7.41 14.70
CA ASP A 249 -6.50 -8.74 15.29
C ASP A 249 -6.23 -9.81 14.21
N GLU A 250 -6.17 -11.08 14.60
CA GLU A 250 -5.97 -12.20 13.70
C GLU A 250 -7.10 -12.35 12.65
N LEU A 251 -8.31 -11.91 12.99
CA LEU A 251 -9.45 -11.97 12.06
C LEU A 251 -9.35 -10.87 11.02
N ALA A 252 -8.99 -9.64 11.40
CA ALA A 252 -8.71 -8.55 10.48
C ALA A 252 -7.57 -8.93 9.52
N GLY A 253 -6.49 -9.54 10.05
CA GLY A 253 -5.39 -10.06 9.25
C GLY A 253 -5.83 -11.16 8.26
N ALA A 254 -6.65 -12.11 8.71
CA ALA A 254 -7.18 -13.16 7.85
C ALA A 254 -8.05 -12.60 6.72
N TRP A 255 -8.98 -11.70 7.01
CA TRP A 255 -9.85 -11.11 6.02
C TRP A 255 -9.11 -10.21 5.02
N SER A 256 -8.03 -9.53 5.44
CA SER A 256 -7.18 -8.78 4.52
C SER A 256 -6.41 -9.72 3.58
N ALA A 257 -5.91 -10.85 4.08
CA ALA A 257 -5.24 -11.87 3.27
C ALA A 257 -6.19 -12.56 2.27
N LEU A 258 -7.46 -12.82 2.67
CA LEU A 258 -8.47 -13.42 1.81
C LEU A 258 -8.74 -12.61 0.55
N VAL A 259 -8.66 -11.27 0.60
CA VAL A 259 -8.77 -10.43 -0.62
C VAL A 259 -7.65 -10.78 -1.61
N GLY A 260 -6.42 -10.88 -1.13
CA GLY A 260 -5.28 -11.23 -1.98
C GLY A 260 -5.37 -12.64 -2.56
N ILE A 261 -5.86 -13.60 -1.76
CA ILE A 261 -6.10 -14.98 -2.20
C ILE A 261 -7.19 -15.02 -3.28
N ALA A 262 -8.31 -14.32 -3.05
CA ALA A 262 -9.39 -14.22 -4.03
C ALA A 262 -8.94 -13.51 -5.32
N ALA A 263 -8.09 -12.48 -5.21
CA ALA A 263 -7.51 -11.80 -6.36
C ALA A 263 -6.62 -12.76 -7.19
N ASN A 264 -5.77 -13.56 -6.55
CA ASN A 264 -4.98 -14.58 -7.25
C ASN A 264 -5.85 -15.66 -7.90
N ALA A 265 -6.92 -16.08 -7.23
CA ALA A 265 -7.88 -17.03 -7.80
C ALA A 265 -8.60 -16.41 -9.01
N SER A 266 -9.00 -15.14 -8.92
CA SER A 266 -9.62 -14.39 -10.01
C SER A 266 -8.69 -14.28 -11.23
N LEU A 267 -7.40 -14.00 -11.01
CA LEU A 267 -6.38 -14.01 -12.08
C LEU A 267 -6.31 -15.36 -12.80
N ALA A 268 -6.30 -16.44 -12.03
CA ALA A 268 -6.19 -17.79 -12.59
C ALA A 268 -7.47 -18.24 -13.34
N LEU A 269 -8.64 -17.83 -12.85
CA LEU A 269 -9.94 -18.19 -13.42
C LEU A 269 -10.37 -17.24 -14.57
N GLY A 270 -9.84 -16.02 -14.61
CA GLY A 270 -10.32 -14.97 -15.51
C GLY A 270 -11.76 -14.51 -15.18
N ALA A 271 -12.21 -14.66 -13.94
CA ALA A 271 -13.56 -14.39 -13.49
C ALA A 271 -13.58 -13.86 -12.05
N PRO A 272 -14.63 -13.11 -11.62
CA PRO A 272 -14.80 -12.71 -10.23
C PRO A 272 -14.90 -13.92 -9.29
N VAL A 273 -14.37 -13.76 -8.08
CA VAL A 273 -14.37 -14.78 -7.02
C VAL A 273 -15.14 -14.28 -5.81
N SER A 274 -16.10 -15.07 -5.34
CA SER A 274 -16.83 -14.81 -4.10
C SER A 274 -15.98 -15.22 -2.88
N LEU A 275 -15.97 -14.40 -1.84
CA LEU A 275 -15.29 -14.74 -0.59
C LEU A 275 -16.10 -15.69 0.30
N ALA A 276 -17.39 -15.89 0.04
CA ALA A 276 -18.26 -16.70 0.89
C ALA A 276 -17.71 -18.13 1.09
N GLU A 277 -17.16 -18.74 0.03
CA GLU A 277 -16.57 -20.09 0.10
C GLU A 277 -15.18 -20.05 0.74
N LEU A 278 -14.34 -19.09 0.38
CA LEU A 278 -12.97 -18.93 0.91
C LEU A 278 -12.97 -18.62 2.40
N ALA A 279 -13.96 -17.85 2.86
CA ALA A 279 -14.12 -17.44 4.25
C ALA A 279 -14.92 -18.46 5.09
N SER A 280 -15.27 -19.61 4.52
CA SER A 280 -16.06 -20.64 5.24
C SER A 280 -15.37 -21.06 6.53
N GLY A 281 -16.06 -20.89 7.66
CA GLY A 281 -15.52 -21.18 8.99
C GLY A 281 -14.63 -20.05 9.59
N ILE A 282 -14.40 -18.95 8.89
CA ILE A 282 -13.69 -17.79 9.41
C ILE A 282 -14.72 -16.77 9.87
N ARG A 283 -14.73 -16.47 11.17
CA ARG A 283 -15.57 -15.43 11.74
C ARG A 283 -15.18 -14.05 11.16
N GLN A 284 -16.14 -13.15 10.99
CA GLN A 284 -15.84 -11.75 10.66
C GLN A 284 -15.19 -11.05 11.86
N PRO A 285 -14.22 -10.14 11.61
CA PRO A 285 -13.65 -9.31 12.68
C PRO A 285 -14.70 -8.34 13.25
N ASP A 286 -14.48 -7.87 14.45
CA ASP A 286 -15.25 -6.78 15.02
C ASP A 286 -14.90 -5.49 14.25
N MET A 287 -15.79 -5.10 13.36
CA MET A 287 -15.58 -3.90 12.55
C MET A 287 -15.88 -2.64 13.38
N PRO A 288 -15.09 -1.55 13.20
CA PRO A 288 -15.48 -0.27 13.74
C PRO A 288 -16.91 0.07 13.24
N PRO A 289 -17.70 0.80 14.04
CA PRO A 289 -19.04 1.19 13.61
C PRO A 289 -18.93 1.86 12.24
N GLU A 290 -19.86 1.49 11.34
CA GLU A 290 -19.91 2.09 9.99
C GLU A 290 -19.66 3.59 10.09
N PRO A 291 -18.73 4.13 9.28
CA PRO A 291 -18.35 5.55 9.37
C PRO A 291 -19.49 6.52 9.11
N PHE A 292 -20.69 6.04 8.91
CA PHE A 292 -21.83 6.72 8.31
C PHE A 292 -22.98 6.92 9.29
N GLY A 293 -22.68 7.38 10.50
CA GLY A 293 -23.71 7.69 11.50
C GLY A 293 -24.96 8.30 10.87
N SER A 294 -26.12 8.02 11.45
CA SER A 294 -27.47 8.37 10.99
C SER A 294 -27.49 9.66 10.17
N ALA A 295 -27.86 9.54 8.91
CA ALA A 295 -27.89 10.62 7.93
C ALA A 295 -28.68 11.82 8.47
N LYS A 296 -28.00 12.78 9.07
CA LYS A 296 -28.61 14.09 9.30
C LYS A 296 -28.86 14.77 7.95
N PRO A 297 -29.93 15.54 7.81
CA PRO A 297 -30.22 16.31 6.59
C PRO A 297 -28.98 17.11 6.16
N TRP A 298 -28.87 17.42 4.88
CA TRP A 298 -27.83 18.22 4.26
C TRP A 298 -27.42 19.39 5.17
N GLN A 299 -26.32 19.25 5.91
CA GLN A 299 -25.74 20.33 6.69
C GLN A 299 -24.70 21.01 5.82
N THR A 300 -24.72 22.33 5.79
CA THR A 300 -23.66 23.14 5.18
C THR A 300 -22.33 22.75 5.84
N PHE A 301 -21.37 22.39 5.03
CA PHE A 301 -20.01 22.11 5.52
C PHE A 301 -19.47 23.37 6.20
N ASP A 302 -19.22 23.28 7.50
CA ASP A 302 -18.53 24.32 8.27
C ASP A 302 -17.07 23.91 8.48
N PRO A 303 -16.13 24.50 7.71
CA PRO A 303 -14.71 24.23 7.88
C PRO A 303 -14.21 24.57 9.29
N ALA A 304 -14.92 25.42 10.03
CA ALA A 304 -14.54 25.83 11.37
C ALA A 304 -14.68 24.69 12.39
N ARG A 305 -15.52 23.67 12.15
CA ARG A 305 -15.62 22.47 12.99
C ARG A 305 -14.35 21.60 12.94
N TYR A 306 -13.50 21.81 11.94
CA TYR A 306 -12.25 21.09 11.74
C TYR A 306 -11.02 21.98 12.00
N ARG A 307 -11.18 22.98 12.90
CA ARG A 307 -10.13 23.99 13.21
C ARG A 307 -8.81 23.38 13.68
N TYR A 308 -8.85 22.24 14.35
CA TYR A 308 -7.64 21.50 14.71
C TYR A 308 -6.78 21.08 13.52
N LEU A 309 -7.40 20.91 12.34
CA LEU A 309 -6.71 20.66 11.08
C LEU A 309 -6.31 21.97 10.35
N ARG A 310 -6.87 23.11 10.76
CA ARG A 310 -6.64 24.42 10.13
C ARG A 310 -5.44 25.17 10.72
N ASN A 311 -5.07 24.86 11.97
CA ASN A 311 -4.02 25.58 12.71
C ASN A 311 -2.62 24.95 12.56
N ALA A 312 -2.47 23.85 11.83
CA ALA A 312 -1.18 23.41 11.35
C ALA A 312 -0.75 24.36 10.21
N LYS A 313 -0.41 25.62 10.55
CA LYS A 313 0.36 26.46 9.66
C LYS A 313 1.64 25.73 9.33
N LEU A 314 1.92 25.61 8.06
CA LEU A 314 3.20 25.23 7.52
C LEU A 314 4.28 26.04 8.30
N GLY A 315 4.98 25.44 9.23
CA GLY A 315 6.18 26.01 9.82
C GLY A 315 6.13 26.57 11.25
N GLU A 316 5.05 26.49 12.00
CA GLU A 316 5.09 26.86 13.44
C GLU A 316 4.80 25.65 14.33
N ALA A 317 5.87 25.09 14.89
CA ALA A 317 5.79 24.22 16.04
C ALA A 317 5.25 25.02 17.23
N SER A 318 3.99 24.86 17.57
CA SER A 318 3.47 25.22 18.90
C SER A 318 3.23 23.93 19.68
N GLY A 319 3.95 23.79 20.78
CA GLY A 319 3.93 22.65 21.66
C GLY A 319 2.52 22.31 22.19
N LEU A 320 2.29 21.02 22.25
CA LEU A 320 1.58 20.28 23.27
C LEU A 320 2.23 18.89 23.35
#